data_3bcff41f113f56c4b057159f1a60efc1
#
_entry.id   3bcff41f113f56c4b057159f1a60efc1
#
_cell.length_a   1.000
_cell.length_b   1.000
_cell.length_c   1.000
_cell.angle_alpha   90.00
_cell.angle_beta   90.00
_cell.angle_gamma   90.00
#
_symmetry.space_group_name_H-M   'P 1'
#
loop_
_entity.id
_entity.type
_entity.pdbx_description
1 polymer ?
#
loop_
_entity_poly.entity_id
_entity_poly.type
_entity_poly.pdbx_seq_one_letter_code
_entity_poly.pdbx_strand_id
1 'polypeptide(L)'
;YATPDFDSLKNFIKKFNEMAKIYYHEYGYKLAYHNHSEEFSNQFFGIEGKRKYDYLTEEFDPETTGFTVDSYWAQVAGIDVRALLERLKGRVRCLHLKDCEANHTVTTADGKTLHVPERIEIGRGTMNFPALIKTAEQTGVKYFIVEDEVYSTNNPLESVKMSADYIGSHLLEK
;
A
#
# COMPACT_ATOMS: atom_id res chain seq x y z
N TYR A 1 -4.75 -13.02 -0.75
CA TYR A 1 -5.14 -14.18 0.06
C TYR A 1 -6.60 -14.02 0.43
N ALA A 2 -7.45 -14.90 -0.11
CA ALA A 2 -8.87 -14.86 0.19
C ALA A 2 -9.10 -15.24 1.68
N THR A 3 -9.52 -14.28 2.46
CA THR A 3 -10.04 -14.49 3.81
C THR A 3 -11.52 -14.13 3.79
N PRO A 4 -12.37 -15.05 3.29
CA PRO A 4 -13.77 -14.75 2.98
C PRO A 4 -14.63 -14.51 4.23
N ASP A 5 -14.17 -14.96 5.39
CA ASP A 5 -14.88 -14.86 6.66
C ASP A 5 -13.93 -14.56 7.82
N PHE A 6 -14.51 -14.29 8.97
CA PHE A 6 -13.76 -13.91 10.18
C PHE A 6 -12.87 -15.02 10.72
N ASP A 7 -13.27 -16.28 10.61
CA ASP A 7 -12.47 -17.40 11.09
C ASP A 7 -11.26 -17.65 10.21
N SER A 8 -11.42 -17.49 8.91
CA SER A 8 -10.32 -17.52 7.94
C SER A 8 -9.31 -16.39 8.21
N LEU A 9 -9.77 -15.18 8.54
CA LEU A 9 -8.91 -14.05 8.90
C LEU A 9 -8.13 -14.32 10.17
N LYS A 10 -8.78 -14.81 11.24
CA LYS A 10 -8.09 -15.17 12.49
C LYS A 10 -7.04 -16.26 12.28
N ASN A 11 -7.37 -17.28 11.51
CA ASN A 11 -6.43 -18.35 11.18
C ASN A 11 -5.23 -17.83 10.36
N PHE A 12 -5.47 -16.93 9.40
CA PHE A 12 -4.40 -16.27 8.65
C PHE A 12 -3.47 -15.48 9.59
N ILE A 13 -4.02 -14.65 10.47
CA ILE A 13 -3.25 -13.84 11.41
C ILE A 13 -2.38 -14.74 12.31
N LYS A 14 -2.97 -15.81 12.85
CA LYS A 14 -2.25 -16.77 13.66
C LYS A 14 -1.06 -17.38 12.93
N LYS A 15 -1.29 -17.91 11.73
CA LYS A 15 -0.23 -18.52 10.91
C LYS A 15 0.83 -17.52 10.49
N PHE A 16 0.44 -16.28 10.15
CA PHE A 16 1.38 -15.22 9.81
C PHE A 16 2.31 -14.89 10.97
N ASN A 17 1.78 -14.73 12.17
CA ASN A 17 2.56 -14.50 13.39
C ASN A 17 3.49 -15.67 13.73
N GLU A 18 3.03 -16.92 13.59
CA GLU A 18 3.86 -18.12 13.80
C GLU A 18 5.05 -18.15 12.83
N MET A 19 4.78 -17.91 11.55
CA MET A 19 5.84 -17.86 10.53
C MET A 19 6.80 -16.68 10.76
N ALA A 20 6.26 -15.50 11.08
CA ALA A 20 7.07 -14.31 11.36
C ALA A 20 8.04 -14.54 12.51
N LYS A 21 7.62 -15.23 13.59
CA LYS A 21 8.51 -15.60 14.70
C LYS A 21 9.67 -16.48 14.24
N ILE A 22 9.41 -17.49 13.41
CA ILE A 22 10.47 -18.36 12.87
C ILE A 22 11.48 -17.53 12.07
N TYR A 23 11.02 -16.72 11.11
CA TYR A 23 11.93 -15.90 10.30
C TYR A 23 12.71 -14.89 11.14
N TYR A 24 12.08 -14.30 12.14
CA TYR A 24 12.75 -13.34 13.01
C TYR A 24 13.83 -13.98 13.88
N HIS A 25 13.55 -15.11 14.54
CA HIS A 25 14.48 -15.75 15.45
C HIS A 25 15.61 -16.50 14.72
N GLU A 26 15.33 -17.09 13.57
CA GLU A 26 16.32 -17.85 12.83
C GLU A 26 17.19 -16.98 11.90
N TYR A 27 16.62 -15.93 11.32
CA TYR A 27 17.28 -15.15 10.27
C TYR A 27 17.34 -13.64 10.54
N GLY A 28 16.70 -13.15 11.58
CA GLY A 28 16.65 -11.72 11.90
C GLY A 28 15.72 -10.91 10.98
N TYR A 29 14.83 -11.55 10.20
CA TYR A 29 13.94 -10.89 9.27
C TYR A 29 12.54 -10.69 9.87
N LYS A 30 12.00 -9.48 9.72
CA LYS A 30 10.58 -9.21 9.97
C LYS A 30 9.77 -9.48 8.70
N LEU A 31 8.66 -10.19 8.83
CA LEU A 31 7.71 -10.31 7.74
C LEU A 31 6.85 -9.05 7.65
N ALA A 32 6.69 -8.52 6.45
CA ALA A 32 5.83 -7.38 6.19
C ALA A 32 4.60 -7.77 5.36
N TYR A 33 3.44 -7.33 5.79
CA TYR A 33 2.19 -7.52 5.05
C TYR A 33 1.99 -6.37 4.06
N HIS A 34 1.75 -6.68 2.81
CA HIS A 34 1.43 -5.72 1.75
C HIS A 34 -0.08 -5.64 1.55
N ASN A 35 -0.63 -4.43 1.57
CA ASN A 35 -2.05 -4.19 1.37
C ASN A 35 -2.42 -4.00 -0.10
N HIS A 36 -3.65 -4.38 -0.41
CA HIS A 36 -4.42 -3.88 -1.54
C HIS A 36 -5.60 -3.05 -1.03
N SER A 37 -6.56 -2.72 -1.89
CA SER A 37 -7.76 -1.96 -1.50
C SER A 37 -8.75 -2.80 -0.68
N GLU A 38 -8.74 -4.10 -0.85
CA GLU A 38 -9.70 -5.03 -0.24
C GLU A 38 -9.66 -5.02 1.28
N GLU A 39 -8.48 -4.86 1.88
CA GLU A 39 -8.31 -4.82 3.33
C GLU A 39 -8.97 -3.61 3.98
N PHE A 40 -9.15 -2.55 3.20
CA PHE A 40 -9.80 -1.31 3.63
C PHE A 40 -11.28 -1.22 3.24
N SER A 41 -11.81 -2.24 2.57
CA SER A 41 -13.22 -2.28 2.17
C SER A 41 -14.15 -2.18 3.37
N ASN A 42 -15.40 -1.76 3.11
CA ASN A 42 -16.44 -1.69 4.14
C ASN A 42 -17.03 -3.06 4.50
N GLN A 43 -16.39 -4.15 4.11
CA GLN A 43 -16.72 -5.49 4.60
C GLN A 43 -16.17 -5.63 6.02
N PHE A 44 -17.08 -5.63 6.99
CA PHE A 44 -16.74 -5.78 8.40
C PHE A 44 -16.74 -7.26 8.81
N PHE A 45 -15.75 -7.63 9.61
CA PHE A 45 -15.58 -8.98 10.14
C PHE A 45 -15.80 -8.96 11.67
N GLY A 46 -16.88 -9.61 12.11
CA GLY A 46 -17.18 -9.80 13.52
C GLY A 46 -17.66 -8.56 14.26
N ILE A 47 -16.96 -7.44 14.19
CA ILE A 47 -17.33 -6.16 14.83
C ILE A 47 -17.70 -5.15 13.76
N GLU A 48 -18.90 -4.55 13.88
CA GLU A 48 -19.35 -3.50 12.98
C GLU A 48 -18.36 -2.31 13.00
N GLY A 49 -18.03 -1.79 11.83
CA GLY A 49 -17.08 -0.69 11.65
C GLY A 49 -15.61 -1.11 11.70
N LYS A 50 -15.27 -2.36 12.03
CA LYS A 50 -13.90 -2.86 12.06
C LYS A 50 -13.58 -3.60 10.77
N ARG A 51 -12.64 -3.05 10.00
CA ARG A 51 -12.21 -3.58 8.70
C ARG A 51 -11.14 -4.67 8.88
N LYS A 52 -10.91 -5.46 7.84
CA LYS A 52 -9.83 -6.46 7.81
C LYS A 52 -8.47 -5.85 8.20
N TYR A 53 -8.14 -4.68 7.65
CA TYR A 53 -6.86 -4.03 7.94
C TYR A 53 -6.70 -3.65 9.43
N ASP A 54 -7.79 -3.32 10.12
CA ASP A 54 -7.75 -2.99 11.54
C ASP A 54 -7.37 -4.21 12.37
N TYR A 55 -7.92 -5.40 12.07
CA TYR A 55 -7.51 -6.65 12.74
C TYR A 55 -6.03 -6.96 12.47
N LEU A 56 -5.55 -6.81 11.23
CA LEU A 56 -4.14 -7.03 10.90
C LEU A 56 -3.23 -6.10 11.72
N THR A 57 -3.62 -4.82 11.86
CA THR A 57 -2.81 -3.85 12.60
C THR A 57 -2.79 -4.08 14.10
N GLU A 58 -3.88 -4.59 14.67
CA GLU A 58 -4.00 -4.86 16.10
C GLU A 58 -3.37 -6.21 16.52
N GLU A 59 -3.54 -7.25 15.69
CA GLU A 59 -3.24 -8.62 16.08
C GLU A 59 -1.90 -9.15 15.53
N PHE A 60 -1.29 -8.48 14.58
CA PHE A 60 0.07 -8.80 14.16
C PHE A 60 1.08 -8.42 15.24
N ASP A 61 1.94 -9.37 15.59
CA ASP A 61 3.01 -9.18 16.57
C ASP A 61 3.99 -8.09 16.13
N PRO A 62 4.04 -6.93 16.81
CA PRO A 62 4.86 -5.80 16.37
C PRO A 62 6.36 -6.05 16.45
N GLU A 63 6.80 -7.05 17.21
CA GLU A 63 8.21 -7.41 17.29
C GLU A 63 8.68 -8.11 16.02
N THR A 64 7.86 -9.03 15.50
CA THR A 64 8.28 -9.94 14.41
C THR A 64 7.68 -9.58 13.04
N THR A 65 6.66 -8.70 13.03
CA THR A 65 5.95 -8.29 11.80
C THR A 65 6.08 -6.80 11.52
N GLY A 66 5.68 -6.43 10.32
CA GLY A 66 5.54 -5.05 9.86
C GLY A 66 4.58 -4.92 8.69
N PHE A 67 4.56 -3.75 8.09
CA PHE A 67 3.72 -3.47 6.93
C PHE A 67 4.56 -2.94 5.77
N THR A 68 4.19 -3.35 4.57
CA THR A 68 4.48 -2.65 3.32
C THR A 68 3.20 -1.94 2.93
N VAL A 69 3.20 -0.60 3.00
CA VAL A 69 2.04 0.18 2.59
C VAL A 69 2.15 0.48 1.11
N ASP A 70 1.12 0.14 0.35
CA ASP A 70 0.98 0.55 -1.05
C ASP A 70 0.15 1.82 -1.12
N SER A 71 0.74 2.88 -1.67
CA SER A 71 0.13 4.20 -1.72
C SER A 71 -1.09 4.25 -2.63
N TYR A 72 -1.04 3.59 -3.79
CA TYR A 72 -2.15 3.54 -4.74
C TYR A 72 -3.35 2.78 -4.16
N TRP A 73 -3.13 1.56 -3.68
CA TRP A 73 -4.22 0.73 -3.18
C TRP A 73 -4.90 1.32 -1.95
N ALA A 74 -4.15 1.99 -1.07
CA ALA A 74 -4.73 2.73 0.05
C ALA A 74 -5.56 3.93 -0.44
N GLN A 75 -5.02 4.72 -1.39
CA GLN A 75 -5.72 5.88 -1.99
C GLN A 75 -7.02 5.47 -2.69
N VAL A 76 -7.01 4.40 -3.49
CA VAL A 76 -8.18 3.85 -4.18
C VAL A 76 -9.27 3.42 -3.19
N ALA A 77 -8.87 2.91 -2.04
CA ALA A 77 -9.79 2.56 -0.95
C ALA A 77 -10.31 3.78 -0.16
N GLY A 78 -9.93 5.00 -0.55
CA GLY A 78 -10.32 6.23 0.14
C GLY A 78 -9.60 6.48 1.45
N ILE A 79 -8.42 5.89 1.64
CA ILE A 79 -7.59 6.06 2.83
C ILE A 79 -6.61 7.21 2.61
N ASP A 80 -6.53 8.14 3.56
CA ASP A 80 -5.43 9.10 3.64
C ASP A 80 -4.14 8.34 4.01
N VAL A 81 -3.24 8.21 3.04
CA VAL A 81 -2.00 7.44 3.19
C VAL A 81 -1.08 8.04 4.25
N ARG A 82 -1.06 9.36 4.40
CA ARG A 82 -0.24 10.03 5.42
C ARG A 82 -0.77 9.73 6.82
N ALA A 83 -2.08 9.85 7.03
CA ALA A 83 -2.71 9.48 8.28
C ALA A 83 -2.52 7.99 8.61
N LEU A 84 -2.52 7.12 7.59
CA LEU A 84 -2.22 5.70 7.77
C LEU A 84 -0.77 5.48 8.24
N LEU A 85 0.20 6.15 7.64
CA LEU A 85 1.60 6.06 8.05
C LEU A 85 1.81 6.57 9.49
N GLU A 86 1.15 7.66 9.87
CA GLU A 86 1.18 8.19 11.23
C GLU A 86 0.59 7.19 12.25
N ARG A 87 -0.55 6.57 11.92
CA ARG A 87 -1.18 5.52 12.74
C ARG A 87 -0.25 4.31 12.93
N LEU A 88 0.50 3.95 11.89
CA LEU A 88 1.39 2.79 11.87
C LEU A 88 2.85 3.15 12.18
N LYS A 89 3.10 4.29 12.83
CA LYS A 89 4.46 4.76 13.13
C LYS A 89 5.35 3.65 13.73
N GLY A 90 6.52 3.45 13.14
CA GLY A 90 7.49 2.43 13.54
C GLY A 90 7.18 1.01 13.05
N ARG A 91 6.00 0.78 12.47
CA ARG A 91 5.57 -0.54 11.97
C ARG A 91 5.64 -0.68 10.45
N VAL A 92 5.67 0.43 9.70
CA VAL A 92 5.83 0.40 8.24
C VAL A 92 7.31 0.31 7.90
N ARG A 93 7.69 -0.76 7.22
CA ARG A 93 9.08 -1.01 6.80
C ARG A 93 9.35 -0.49 5.41
N CYS A 94 8.36 -0.62 4.54
CA CYS A 94 8.44 -0.28 3.13
C CYS A 94 7.19 0.49 2.71
N LEU A 95 7.37 1.50 1.87
CA LEU A 95 6.31 2.19 1.15
C LEU A 95 6.46 1.89 -0.34
N HIS A 96 5.43 1.27 -0.94
CA HIS A 96 5.35 1.19 -2.38
C HIS A 96 4.89 2.55 -2.93
N LEU A 97 5.75 3.14 -3.74
CA LEU A 97 5.45 4.36 -4.49
C LEU A 97 4.71 3.96 -5.76
N LYS A 98 3.44 4.26 -5.77
CA LYS A 98 2.55 3.96 -6.89
C LYS A 98 1.56 5.11 -7.01
N ASP A 99 1.58 5.83 -8.13
CA ASP A 99 0.75 7.03 -8.32
C ASP A 99 -0.64 6.67 -8.84
N CYS A 100 -1.54 7.62 -8.72
CA CYS A 100 -2.95 7.47 -9.03
C CYS A 100 -3.46 8.66 -9.84
N GLU A 101 -3.96 8.39 -11.03
CA GLU A 101 -4.81 9.33 -11.77
C GLU A 101 -6.27 9.18 -11.29
N ALA A 102 -6.74 10.12 -10.48
CA ALA A 102 -8.03 10.01 -9.79
C ALA A 102 -9.25 10.07 -10.74
N ASN A 103 -9.11 10.68 -11.92
CA ASN A 103 -10.21 10.96 -12.85
C ASN A 103 -10.04 10.26 -14.20
N HIS A 104 -9.41 9.11 -14.23
CA HIS A 104 -9.33 8.32 -15.46
C HIS A 104 -10.75 7.96 -15.94
N THR A 105 -11.00 8.13 -17.24
CA THR A 105 -12.33 7.97 -17.82
C THR A 105 -12.41 6.67 -18.61
N VAL A 106 -13.34 5.81 -18.20
CA VAL A 106 -13.65 4.55 -18.91
C VAL A 106 -15.07 4.59 -19.45
N THR A 107 -15.26 4.21 -20.72
CA THR A 107 -16.58 4.01 -21.29
C THR A 107 -16.95 2.53 -21.21
N THR A 108 -18.04 2.24 -20.52
CA THR A 108 -18.55 0.87 -20.38
C THR A 108 -19.22 0.38 -21.67
N ALA A 109 -19.44 -0.91 -21.81
CA ALA A 109 -20.05 -1.51 -23.00
C ALA A 109 -21.49 -1.01 -23.29
N ASP A 110 -22.21 -0.52 -22.27
CA ASP A 110 -23.51 0.13 -22.38
C ASP A 110 -23.43 1.63 -22.65
N GLY A 111 -22.24 2.15 -22.93
CA GLY A 111 -22.00 3.54 -23.34
C GLY A 111 -21.95 4.56 -22.18
N LYS A 112 -21.94 4.10 -20.91
CA LYS A 112 -21.79 5.00 -19.77
C LYS A 112 -20.33 5.38 -19.56
N THR A 113 -20.11 6.63 -19.22
CA THR A 113 -18.81 7.13 -18.81
C THR A 113 -18.65 7.01 -17.30
N LEU A 114 -17.62 6.32 -16.85
CA LEU A 114 -17.24 6.19 -15.45
C LEU A 114 -15.89 6.87 -15.21
N HIS A 115 -15.78 7.57 -14.08
CA HIS A 115 -14.50 8.05 -13.58
C HIS A 115 -13.96 7.02 -12.58
N VAL A 116 -12.81 6.43 -12.87
CA VAL A 116 -12.18 5.41 -12.03
C VAL A 116 -10.75 5.81 -11.75
N PRO A 117 -10.24 5.50 -10.57
CA PRO A 117 -8.82 5.66 -10.30
C PRO A 117 -8.01 4.72 -11.21
N GLU A 118 -6.96 5.23 -11.83
CA GLU A 118 -6.04 4.41 -12.64
C GLU A 118 -4.61 4.62 -12.16
N ARG A 119 -3.79 3.59 -12.33
CA ARG A 119 -2.36 3.66 -12.04
C ARG A 119 -1.65 4.47 -13.11
N ILE A 120 -0.66 5.23 -12.70
CA ILE A 120 0.14 6.05 -13.61
C ILE A 120 1.56 6.18 -13.05
N GLU A 121 2.52 6.57 -13.90
CA GLU A 121 3.91 6.77 -13.49
C GLU A 121 4.02 7.83 -12.39
N ILE A 122 4.98 7.64 -11.49
CA ILE A 122 5.21 8.53 -10.34
C ILE A 122 5.39 9.98 -10.79
N GLY A 123 4.61 10.87 -10.19
CA GLY A 123 4.63 12.31 -10.47
C GLY A 123 3.73 12.75 -11.62
N ARG A 124 3.01 11.83 -12.26
CA ARG A 124 2.02 12.15 -13.29
C ARG A 124 0.58 12.09 -12.80
N GLY A 125 0.38 11.51 -11.62
CA GLY A 125 -0.92 11.39 -11.00
C GLY A 125 -1.24 12.54 -10.04
N THR A 126 -2.07 12.24 -9.06
CA THR A 126 -2.62 13.23 -8.13
C THR A 126 -2.04 13.13 -6.71
N MET A 127 -1.13 12.17 -6.47
CA MET A 127 -0.55 11.99 -5.15
C MET A 127 0.53 13.01 -4.85
N ASN A 128 0.49 13.59 -3.65
CA ASN A 128 1.52 14.52 -3.18
C ASN A 128 2.71 13.74 -2.59
N PHE A 129 3.58 13.21 -3.47
CA PHE A 129 4.75 12.44 -3.04
C PHE A 129 5.73 13.21 -2.15
N PRO A 130 6.06 14.48 -2.35
CA PRO A 130 6.91 15.21 -1.43
C PRO A 130 6.38 15.20 0.02
N ALA A 131 5.09 15.43 0.20
CA ALA A 131 4.47 15.37 1.52
C ALA A 131 4.39 13.94 2.08
N LEU A 132 4.13 12.95 1.21
CA LEU A 132 4.06 11.54 1.58
C LEU A 132 5.42 11.00 2.03
N ILE A 133 6.49 11.26 1.28
CA ILE A 133 7.86 10.86 1.62
C ILE A 133 8.27 11.47 2.96
N LYS A 134 8.05 12.78 3.14
CA LYS A 134 8.35 13.46 4.40
C LYS A 134 7.65 12.79 5.59
N THR A 135 6.36 12.46 5.46
CA THR A 135 5.62 11.75 6.51
C THR A 135 6.17 10.35 6.73
N ALA A 136 6.49 9.62 5.66
CA ALA A 136 7.05 8.28 5.74
C ALA A 136 8.39 8.25 6.50
N GLU A 137 9.29 9.18 6.21
CA GLU A 137 10.57 9.33 6.92
C GLU A 137 10.37 9.64 8.41
N GLN A 138 9.47 10.57 8.73
CA GLN A 138 9.14 10.95 10.12
C GLN A 138 8.49 9.80 10.91
N THR A 139 7.84 8.87 10.23
CA THR A 139 7.22 7.68 10.83
C THR A 139 8.13 6.47 10.85
N GLY A 140 9.34 6.56 10.27
CA GLY A 140 10.39 5.54 10.36
C GLY A 140 10.39 4.52 9.22
N VAL A 141 9.74 4.82 8.09
CA VAL A 141 9.84 4.02 6.86
C VAL A 141 11.31 4.01 6.39
N LYS A 142 11.80 2.83 6.00
CA LYS A 142 13.21 2.63 5.61
C LYS A 142 13.40 2.45 4.10
N TYR A 143 12.41 1.90 3.44
CA TYR A 143 12.51 1.53 2.03
C TYR A 143 11.37 2.13 1.25
N PHE A 144 11.72 2.70 0.09
CA PHE A 144 10.80 3.24 -0.89
C PHE A 144 11.00 2.46 -2.17
N ILE A 145 9.96 1.78 -2.64
CA ILE A 145 10.03 0.91 -3.82
C ILE A 145 9.02 1.40 -4.83
N VAL A 146 9.48 1.70 -6.04
CA VAL A 146 8.58 1.95 -7.17
C VAL A 146 8.01 0.61 -7.62
N GLU A 147 6.70 0.50 -7.58
CA GLU A 147 5.98 -0.64 -8.15
C GLU A 147 5.23 -0.15 -9.39
N ASP A 148 5.83 -0.37 -10.54
CA ASP A 148 5.27 0.05 -11.83
C ASP A 148 4.54 -1.12 -12.48
N GLU A 149 3.22 -1.05 -12.52
CA GLU A 149 2.34 -2.02 -13.19
C GLU A 149 1.59 -1.37 -14.36
N VAL A 150 1.95 -0.15 -14.73
CA VAL A 150 1.32 0.61 -15.80
C VAL A 150 2.33 0.91 -16.87
N TYR A 151 1.90 0.77 -18.09
CA TYR A 151 2.70 1.04 -19.26
C TYR A 151 1.96 2.06 -20.11
N SER A 152 1.81 3.30 -19.62
CA SER A 152 1.12 4.36 -20.36
C SER A 152 1.75 4.62 -21.72
N THR A 153 3.04 4.32 -21.85
CA THR A 153 3.82 4.44 -23.08
C THR A 153 3.85 3.15 -23.92
N ASN A 154 3.22 2.04 -23.47
CA ASN A 154 3.40 0.68 -24.00
C ASN A 154 4.86 0.18 -23.98
N ASN A 155 5.73 0.86 -23.23
CA ASN A 155 7.15 0.51 -23.04
C ASN A 155 7.49 0.51 -21.55
N PRO A 156 7.65 -0.66 -20.91
CA PRO A 156 7.94 -0.76 -19.48
C PRO A 156 9.19 0.01 -19.04
N LEU A 157 10.23 0.01 -19.87
CA LEU A 157 11.48 0.69 -19.51
C LEU A 157 11.34 2.22 -19.55
N GLU A 158 10.54 2.72 -20.47
CA GLU A 158 10.24 4.16 -20.55
C GLU A 158 9.37 4.60 -19.36
N SER A 159 8.36 3.83 -19.01
CA SER A 159 7.49 4.07 -17.84
C SER A 159 8.30 4.13 -16.54
N VAL A 160 9.14 3.12 -16.28
CA VAL A 160 10.03 3.10 -15.11
C VAL A 160 11.01 4.28 -15.14
N LYS A 161 11.55 4.64 -16.32
CA LYS A 161 12.44 5.79 -16.45
C LYS A 161 11.73 7.10 -16.09
N MET A 162 10.49 7.31 -16.52
CA MET A 162 9.72 8.51 -16.16
C MET A 162 9.54 8.63 -14.66
N SER A 163 9.19 7.54 -13.99
CA SER A 163 9.07 7.48 -12.53
C SER A 163 10.42 7.78 -11.84
N ALA A 164 11.51 7.21 -12.34
CA ALA A 164 12.85 7.43 -11.80
C ALA A 164 13.34 8.88 -12.00
N ASP A 165 13.09 9.49 -13.16
CA ASP A 165 13.45 10.89 -13.46
C ASP A 165 12.71 11.86 -12.53
N TYR A 166 11.42 11.61 -12.27
CA TYR A 166 10.66 12.42 -11.32
C TYR A 166 11.20 12.28 -9.88
N ILE A 167 11.45 11.06 -9.42
CA ILE A 167 12.00 10.80 -8.11
C ILE A 167 13.35 11.49 -7.94
N GLY A 168 14.26 11.31 -8.92
CA GLY A 168 15.60 11.91 -8.87
C GLY A 168 15.61 13.44 -8.87
N SER A 169 14.60 14.07 -9.50
CA SER A 169 14.53 15.53 -9.59
C SER A 169 13.72 16.21 -8.49
N HIS A 170 12.78 15.51 -7.85
CA HIS A 170 11.82 16.12 -6.93
C HIS A 170 11.79 15.52 -5.52
N LEU A 171 12.24 14.28 -5.35
CA LEU A 171 12.09 13.57 -4.08
C LEU A 171 13.42 13.24 -3.38
N LEU A 172 14.52 13.20 -4.12
CA LEU A 172 15.85 13.02 -3.52
C LEU A 172 16.45 14.38 -3.20
N GLU A 173 16.94 14.55 -1.98
CA GLU A 173 17.75 15.72 -1.61
C GLU A 173 19.04 15.73 -2.46
N LYS A 174 19.41 16.92 -2.95
CA LYS A 174 20.65 17.15 -3.70
C LYS A 174 21.80 17.41 -2.75
#